data_221b0cfd4123e8be12dcdf0b0240f602
#
_entry.id   221b0cfd4123e8be12dcdf0b0240f602
#
_cell.length_a   1.000
_cell.length_b   1.000
_cell.length_c   1.000
_cell.angle_alpha   90.00
_cell.angle_beta   90.00
_cell.angle_gamma   90.00
#
_symmetry.space_group_name_H-M   'P 1'
#
loop_
_entity.id
_entity.type
_entity.pdbx_description
1 polymer ?
#
loop_
_entity_poly.entity_id
_entity_poly.type
_entity_poly.pdbx_seq_one_letter_code
_entity_poly.pdbx_strand_id
1 'polypeptide(L)'
;MSTPHPDEFSGLTALVTGGASGIGLATARLLASRGAQVAILDREIPAHGGTGGGVQGDYPPGNSHQGSGPFGSGPLDGSLMPVIADVTDDPAVRSAVAAAVEAFGGLDILVNNAGIGAAGTVESNDDAEWRRVMDVNVLGIMRTSRAALPALRAAASKRGQAAIVNTSSVAATAGLPQRVLYSASKGAIYSLTLAMAADHVRENIRVNCVTPGTADTPWVARLLQAAPDPDAEREALKARQPMGRLVSAEEVAAAIAYLASPYAGSVTGTALAVDGGMSGLRLRPPPS
;
A
#
# COMPACT_ATOMS: atom_id res chain seq x y z
N MET A 1 -22.30 11.78 5.01
CA MET A 1 -21.21 12.66 5.46
C MET A 1 -20.48 13.10 4.20
N SER A 2 -20.47 14.40 3.87
CA SER A 2 -19.66 14.90 2.75
C SER A 2 -18.19 14.63 3.04
N THR A 3 -17.46 14.08 2.06
CA THR A 3 -16.01 13.92 2.15
C THR A 3 -15.40 15.30 2.39
N PRO A 4 -14.55 15.50 3.42
CA PRO A 4 -13.81 16.73 3.56
C PRO A 4 -12.89 16.86 2.34
N HIS A 5 -13.08 17.86 1.49
CA HIS A 5 -12.34 18.14 0.25
C HIS A 5 -12.62 17.17 -0.92
N PRO A 6 -13.83 17.19 -1.52
CA PRO A 6 -14.16 16.31 -2.65
C PRO A 6 -13.28 16.52 -3.89
N ASP A 7 -12.61 17.67 -4.03
CA ASP A 7 -11.76 18.03 -5.18
C ASP A 7 -10.27 18.17 -4.82
N GLU A 8 -9.82 17.58 -3.71
CA GLU A 8 -8.45 17.74 -3.19
C GLU A 8 -7.37 17.34 -4.21
N PHE A 9 -7.65 16.32 -5.02
CA PHE A 9 -6.74 15.78 -6.05
C PHE A 9 -7.18 16.13 -7.47
N SER A 10 -8.08 17.09 -7.64
CA SER A 10 -8.57 17.48 -8.97
C SER A 10 -7.43 17.90 -9.89
N GLY A 11 -7.37 17.29 -11.07
CA GLY A 11 -6.34 17.50 -12.07
C GLY A 11 -4.97 16.91 -11.72
N LEU A 12 -4.84 16.14 -10.65
CA LEU A 12 -3.64 15.36 -10.33
C LEU A 12 -3.76 13.94 -10.87
N THR A 13 -2.61 13.33 -11.11
CA THR A 13 -2.47 11.98 -11.64
C THR A 13 -1.70 11.11 -10.67
N ALA A 14 -2.15 9.88 -10.46
CA ALA A 14 -1.54 8.96 -9.50
C ALA A 14 -1.33 7.56 -10.10
N LEU A 15 -0.26 6.91 -9.67
CA LEU A 15 0.00 5.48 -9.90
C LEU A 15 0.07 4.76 -8.55
N VAL A 16 -0.71 3.69 -8.40
CA VAL A 16 -0.75 2.86 -7.17
C VAL A 16 -0.34 1.44 -7.51
N THR A 17 0.78 0.95 -6.94
CA THR A 17 1.21 -0.45 -7.11
C THR A 17 0.51 -1.37 -6.11
N GLY A 18 0.22 -2.61 -6.50
CA GLY A 18 -0.64 -3.50 -5.71
C GLY A 18 -2.07 -2.95 -5.61
N GLY A 19 -2.53 -2.25 -6.65
CA GLY A 19 -3.76 -1.46 -6.65
C GLY A 19 -5.03 -2.28 -6.89
N ALA A 20 -4.93 -3.58 -7.16
CA ALA A 20 -6.09 -4.42 -7.44
C ALA A 20 -6.80 -4.96 -6.17
N SER A 21 -6.21 -4.81 -4.99
CA SER A 21 -6.79 -5.32 -3.74
C SER A 21 -6.35 -4.57 -2.49
N GLY A 22 -7.05 -4.81 -1.37
CA GLY A 22 -6.67 -4.34 -0.03
C GLY A 22 -6.39 -2.84 0.05
N ILE A 23 -5.30 -2.47 0.72
CA ILE A 23 -4.90 -1.08 0.95
C ILE A 23 -4.69 -0.32 -0.37
N GLY A 24 -4.06 -0.97 -1.37
CA GLY A 24 -3.82 -0.34 -2.67
C GLY A 24 -5.10 0.05 -3.38
N LEU A 25 -6.09 -0.86 -3.43
CA LEU A 25 -7.39 -0.59 -4.05
C LEU A 25 -8.18 0.48 -3.28
N ALA A 26 -8.19 0.40 -1.95
CA ALA A 26 -8.83 1.43 -1.11
C ALA A 26 -8.19 2.82 -1.36
N THR A 27 -6.86 2.86 -1.47
CA THR A 27 -6.12 4.11 -1.79
C THR A 27 -6.48 4.62 -3.18
N ALA A 28 -6.46 3.77 -4.20
CA ALA A 28 -6.77 4.17 -5.57
C ALA A 28 -8.19 4.74 -5.68
N ARG A 29 -9.18 4.08 -5.07
CA ARG A 29 -10.57 4.55 -5.03
C ARG A 29 -10.70 5.86 -4.27
N LEU A 30 -10.02 6.02 -3.15
CA LEU A 30 -10.07 7.25 -2.38
C LEU A 30 -9.50 8.43 -3.15
N LEU A 31 -8.34 8.26 -3.80
CA LEU A 31 -7.74 9.31 -4.63
C LEU A 31 -8.65 9.66 -5.82
N ALA A 32 -9.21 8.67 -6.50
CA ALA A 32 -10.14 8.88 -7.61
C ALA A 32 -11.42 9.59 -7.16
N SER A 33 -12.01 9.19 -6.02
CA SER A 33 -13.21 9.84 -5.46
C SER A 33 -12.99 11.31 -5.05
N ARG A 34 -11.71 11.71 -4.90
CA ARG A 34 -11.31 13.08 -4.61
C ARG A 34 -10.73 13.82 -5.83
N GLY A 35 -10.99 13.32 -7.04
CA GLY A 35 -10.71 13.99 -8.30
C GLY A 35 -9.41 13.64 -9.00
N ALA A 36 -8.59 12.71 -8.50
CA ALA A 36 -7.40 12.25 -9.21
C ALA A 36 -7.74 11.33 -10.39
N GLN A 37 -6.94 11.37 -11.45
CA GLN A 37 -6.84 10.29 -12.41
C GLN A 37 -5.87 9.23 -11.86
N VAL A 38 -6.31 7.98 -11.74
CA VAL A 38 -5.54 6.95 -11.03
C VAL A 38 -5.30 5.73 -11.90
N ALA A 39 -4.03 5.39 -12.11
CA ALA A 39 -3.63 4.10 -12.64
C ALA A 39 -3.33 3.12 -11.49
N ILE A 40 -3.78 1.88 -11.65
CA ILE A 40 -3.43 0.78 -10.74
C ILE A 40 -2.52 -0.20 -11.45
N LEU A 41 -1.36 -0.46 -10.85
CA LEU A 41 -0.41 -1.45 -11.34
C LEU A 41 -0.50 -2.70 -10.47
N ASP A 42 -0.83 -3.82 -11.07
CA ASP A 42 -0.85 -5.12 -10.40
C ASP A 42 -0.50 -6.24 -11.39
N ARG A 43 -0.13 -7.41 -10.88
CA ARG A 43 0.15 -8.59 -11.70
C ARG A 43 -1.11 -9.15 -12.34
N GLU A 44 -2.20 -9.09 -11.59
CA GLU A 44 -3.51 -9.58 -11.96
C GLU A 44 -4.56 -8.53 -11.61
N ILE A 45 -5.35 -8.16 -12.58
CA ILE A 45 -6.45 -7.23 -12.38
C ILE A 45 -7.74 -7.97 -12.68
N PRO A 46 -8.66 -8.10 -11.70
CA PRO A 46 -9.93 -8.77 -11.90
C PRO A 46 -10.69 -8.16 -13.08
N ALA A 47 -11.14 -8.98 -14.02
CA ALA A 47 -11.93 -8.51 -15.14
C ALA A 47 -13.22 -7.84 -14.65
N HIS A 48 -13.59 -6.73 -15.30
CA HIS A 48 -14.87 -6.06 -15.04
C HIS A 48 -16.03 -7.04 -15.25
N GLY A 49 -16.86 -7.21 -14.23
CA GLY A 49 -18.22 -7.75 -14.23
C GLY A 49 -18.68 -8.61 -15.40
N GLY A 50 -17.99 -9.72 -15.69
CA GLY A 50 -18.45 -10.77 -16.58
C GLY A 50 -18.84 -11.99 -15.77
N THR A 51 -20.13 -12.34 -15.76
CA THR A 51 -20.60 -13.65 -15.34
C THR A 51 -20.02 -14.71 -16.27
N GLY A 52 -19.09 -15.52 -15.77
CA GLY A 52 -18.73 -16.80 -16.37
C GLY A 52 -17.48 -16.82 -17.24
N GLY A 53 -16.52 -17.63 -16.83
CA GLY A 53 -15.38 -18.06 -17.62
C GLY A 53 -14.09 -18.07 -16.80
N GLY A 54 -13.90 -19.15 -16.00
CA GLY A 54 -12.77 -19.27 -15.10
C GLY A 54 -11.43 -19.41 -15.82
N VAL A 55 -10.43 -18.76 -15.25
CA VAL A 55 -9.08 -19.32 -15.17
C VAL A 55 -8.90 -19.74 -13.73
N GLN A 56 -8.78 -21.03 -13.52
CA GLN A 56 -8.62 -21.69 -12.22
C GLN A 56 -7.22 -21.43 -11.70
N GLY A 57 -7.07 -20.33 -10.95
CA GLY A 57 -6.07 -20.25 -9.91
C GLY A 57 -6.80 -20.61 -8.61
N ASP A 58 -6.27 -21.55 -7.81
CA ASP A 58 -6.88 -22.11 -6.61
C ASP A 58 -7.33 -21.03 -5.60
N TYR A 59 -8.58 -20.58 -5.74
CA TYR A 59 -9.32 -19.78 -4.77
C TYR A 59 -10.54 -20.59 -4.33
N PRO A 60 -10.59 -21.13 -3.10
CA PRO A 60 -11.83 -21.67 -2.58
C PRO A 60 -12.85 -20.54 -2.39
N PRO A 61 -14.15 -20.78 -2.72
CA PRO A 61 -15.21 -19.80 -2.50
C PRO A 61 -15.47 -19.65 -1.00
N GLY A 62 -15.11 -18.51 -0.42
CA GLY A 62 -15.31 -18.18 0.97
C GLY A 62 -16.24 -16.99 1.14
N ASN A 63 -17.31 -17.21 1.90
CA ASN A 63 -18.39 -16.35 2.35
C ASN A 63 -18.10 -14.84 2.33
N SER A 64 -18.98 -14.13 1.61
CA SER A 64 -19.12 -12.69 1.60
C SER A 64 -19.50 -12.16 3.00
N HIS A 65 -18.55 -11.69 3.77
CA HIS A 65 -18.83 -10.75 4.84
C HIS A 65 -18.81 -9.35 4.22
N GLN A 66 -19.98 -8.75 4.11
CA GLN A 66 -20.20 -7.37 3.72
C GLN A 66 -19.62 -6.46 4.81
N GLY A 67 -18.36 -6.05 4.65
CA GLY A 67 -17.83 -4.90 5.33
C GLY A 67 -18.38 -3.66 4.64
N SER A 68 -19.43 -3.07 5.17
CA SER A 68 -20.03 -1.83 4.70
C SER A 68 -19.21 -0.63 5.18
N GLY A 69 -18.02 -0.45 4.60
CA GLY A 69 -17.30 0.82 4.64
C GLY A 69 -17.76 1.72 3.47
N PRO A 70 -17.59 3.03 3.55
CA PRO A 70 -18.08 3.97 2.54
C PRO A 70 -17.45 3.79 1.15
N PHE A 71 -16.46 2.91 0.98
CA PHE A 71 -15.73 2.64 -0.27
C PHE A 71 -15.72 1.15 -0.61
N GLY A 72 -16.88 0.56 -0.79
CA GLY A 72 -17.17 -0.88 -0.97
C GLY A 72 -16.11 -1.73 -1.69
N SER A 73 -16.04 -3.01 -1.32
CA SER A 73 -15.22 -4.06 -1.93
C SER A 73 -15.74 -4.55 -3.30
N GLY A 74 -16.39 -3.68 -4.08
CA GLY A 74 -16.92 -4.00 -5.41
C GLY A 74 -15.84 -4.10 -6.50
N PRO A 75 -16.19 -4.63 -7.70
CA PRO A 75 -15.30 -4.67 -8.86
C PRO A 75 -14.77 -3.27 -9.20
N LEU A 76 -13.66 -3.21 -9.96
CA LEU A 76 -13.13 -1.95 -10.47
C LEU A 76 -14.25 -1.26 -11.29
N ASP A 77 -14.67 -0.08 -10.84
CA ASP A 77 -15.51 0.78 -11.66
C ASP A 77 -14.64 1.47 -12.72
N GLY A 78 -15.22 2.03 -13.74
CA GLY A 78 -14.48 2.67 -14.84
C GLY A 78 -13.64 3.90 -14.46
N SER A 79 -13.50 4.20 -13.15
CA SER A 79 -12.74 5.34 -12.64
C SER A 79 -11.24 5.07 -12.51
N LEU A 80 -10.81 3.80 -12.59
CA LEU A 80 -9.42 3.39 -12.43
C LEU A 80 -8.87 2.82 -13.74
N MET A 81 -7.66 3.25 -14.14
CA MET A 81 -6.95 2.72 -15.30
C MET A 81 -6.11 1.50 -14.89
N PRO A 82 -6.43 0.29 -15.37
CA PRO A 82 -5.63 -0.89 -15.08
C PRO A 82 -4.35 -0.93 -15.91
N VAL A 83 -3.22 -1.26 -15.27
CA VAL A 83 -1.93 -1.50 -15.92
C VAL A 83 -1.33 -2.79 -15.36
N ILE A 84 -1.15 -3.80 -16.20
CA ILE A 84 -0.65 -5.11 -15.78
C ILE A 84 0.87 -5.12 -15.80
N ALA A 85 1.49 -5.33 -14.64
CA ALA A 85 2.93 -5.56 -14.52
C ALA A 85 3.27 -6.24 -13.18
N ASP A 86 4.31 -7.08 -13.18
CA ASP A 86 4.95 -7.56 -11.95
C ASP A 86 6.05 -6.57 -11.54
N VAL A 87 6.07 -6.12 -10.29
CA VAL A 87 7.09 -5.20 -9.76
C VAL A 87 8.50 -5.82 -9.73
N THR A 88 8.62 -7.14 -9.94
CA THR A 88 9.90 -7.85 -10.05
C THR A 88 10.47 -7.81 -11.47
N ASP A 89 9.67 -7.43 -12.48
CA ASP A 89 10.06 -7.29 -13.88
C ASP A 89 10.31 -5.80 -14.23
N ASP A 90 11.58 -5.39 -14.27
CA ASP A 90 11.95 -3.99 -14.54
C ASP A 90 11.50 -3.46 -15.92
N PRO A 91 11.63 -4.21 -17.05
CA PRO A 91 11.05 -3.81 -18.33
C PRO A 91 9.53 -3.61 -18.27
N ALA A 92 8.79 -4.54 -17.65
CA ALA A 92 7.34 -4.43 -17.51
C ALA A 92 6.95 -3.22 -16.67
N VAL A 93 7.64 -2.96 -15.55
CA VAL A 93 7.43 -1.77 -14.71
C VAL A 93 7.64 -0.48 -15.50
N ARG A 94 8.74 -0.39 -16.25
CA ARG A 94 8.99 0.82 -17.09
C ARG A 94 7.91 1.04 -18.12
N SER A 95 7.47 -0.01 -18.80
CA SER A 95 6.39 0.08 -19.79
C SER A 95 5.07 0.50 -19.14
N ALA A 96 4.75 -0.05 -17.98
CA ALA A 96 3.54 0.26 -17.21
C ALA A 96 3.52 1.73 -16.75
N VAL A 97 4.62 2.21 -16.20
CA VAL A 97 4.75 3.63 -15.80
C VAL A 97 4.64 4.55 -17.02
N ALA A 98 5.31 4.22 -18.11
CA ALA A 98 5.24 5.01 -19.35
C ALA A 98 3.81 5.09 -19.89
N ALA A 99 3.07 3.97 -19.91
CA ALA A 99 1.68 3.94 -20.35
C ALA A 99 0.77 4.82 -19.47
N ALA A 100 0.95 4.80 -18.15
CA ALA A 100 0.19 5.68 -17.24
C ALA A 100 0.52 7.16 -17.48
N VAL A 101 1.80 7.49 -17.63
CA VAL A 101 2.26 8.86 -17.92
C VAL A 101 1.73 9.37 -19.26
N GLU A 102 1.74 8.54 -20.30
CA GLU A 102 1.19 8.87 -21.62
C GLU A 102 -0.31 9.12 -21.55
N ALA A 103 -1.06 8.21 -20.92
CA ALA A 103 -2.51 8.30 -20.83
C ALA A 103 -2.99 9.55 -20.07
N PHE A 104 -2.28 9.95 -19.03
CA PHE A 104 -2.67 11.08 -18.18
C PHE A 104 -1.95 12.38 -18.49
N GLY A 105 -0.94 12.35 -19.36
CA GLY A 105 -0.10 13.50 -19.68
C GLY A 105 0.88 13.89 -18.57
N GLY A 106 1.14 13.02 -17.59
CA GLY A 106 2.05 13.23 -16.48
C GLY A 106 1.84 12.30 -15.31
N LEU A 107 2.63 12.48 -14.23
CA LEU A 107 2.48 11.73 -12.99
C LEU A 107 2.85 12.63 -11.80
N ASP A 108 1.91 12.90 -10.90
CA ASP A 108 2.08 13.75 -9.72
C ASP A 108 2.33 12.94 -8.45
N ILE A 109 1.75 11.74 -8.36
CA ILE A 109 1.73 10.91 -7.15
C ILE A 109 2.11 9.46 -7.49
N LEU A 110 3.09 8.91 -6.77
CA LEU A 110 3.40 7.48 -6.78
C LEU A 110 3.11 6.88 -5.41
N VAL A 111 2.28 5.84 -5.37
CA VAL A 111 2.05 5.03 -4.16
C VAL A 111 2.64 3.64 -4.36
N ASN A 112 3.74 3.37 -3.67
CA ASN A 112 4.39 2.06 -3.63
C ASN A 112 3.75 1.21 -2.53
N ASN A 113 2.74 0.43 -2.90
CA ASN A 113 2.01 -0.41 -1.95
C ASN A 113 2.17 -1.92 -2.23
N ALA A 114 2.57 -2.33 -3.43
CA ALA A 114 2.82 -3.73 -3.75
C ALA A 114 3.78 -4.37 -2.74
N GLY A 115 3.42 -5.55 -2.24
CA GLY A 115 4.25 -6.25 -1.28
C GLY A 115 3.66 -7.60 -0.86
N ILE A 116 4.53 -8.45 -0.35
CA ILE A 116 4.18 -9.78 0.17
C ILE A 116 4.66 -9.94 1.60
N GLY A 117 3.94 -10.78 2.36
CA GLY A 117 4.35 -11.16 3.69
C GLY A 117 5.32 -12.34 3.69
N ALA A 118 5.99 -12.52 4.82
CA ALA A 118 6.72 -13.73 5.16
C ALA A 118 6.53 -14.03 6.65
N ALA A 119 6.37 -15.30 6.97
CA ALA A 119 6.37 -15.81 8.34
C ALA A 119 7.62 -16.67 8.55
N GLY A 120 8.14 -16.68 9.77
CA GLY A 120 9.26 -17.53 10.12
C GLY A 120 10.33 -16.81 10.95
N THR A 121 11.17 -17.62 11.59
CA THR A 121 12.37 -17.20 12.30
C THR A 121 13.53 -17.05 11.32
N VAL A 122 14.72 -16.67 11.83
CA VAL A 122 15.93 -16.60 11.00
C VAL A 122 16.32 -17.97 10.42
N GLU A 123 15.92 -19.06 11.06
CA GLU A 123 16.21 -20.42 10.63
C GLU A 123 15.20 -20.98 9.63
N SER A 124 13.98 -20.43 9.60
CA SER A 124 12.85 -20.98 8.83
C SER A 124 12.83 -20.53 7.37
N ASN A 125 13.27 -19.30 7.10
CA ASN A 125 13.22 -18.74 5.76
C ASN A 125 14.53 -19.02 5.02
N ASP A 126 14.46 -19.73 3.92
CA ASP A 126 15.62 -20.00 3.08
C ASP A 126 16.03 -18.80 2.20
N ASP A 127 17.19 -18.91 1.58
CA ASP A 127 17.73 -17.87 0.70
C ASP A 127 16.81 -17.51 -0.47
N ALA A 128 16.06 -18.47 -0.99
CA ALA A 128 15.15 -18.23 -2.11
C ALA A 128 13.96 -17.36 -1.67
N GLU A 129 13.41 -17.62 -0.48
CA GLU A 129 12.34 -16.80 0.09
C GLU A 129 12.85 -15.40 0.46
N TRP A 130 14.07 -15.29 1.01
CA TRP A 130 14.72 -14.01 1.25
C TRP A 130 14.82 -13.19 -0.03
N ARG A 131 15.35 -13.75 -1.11
CA ARG A 131 15.47 -13.07 -2.41
C ARG A 131 14.09 -12.64 -2.93
N ARG A 132 13.11 -13.53 -2.90
CA ARG A 132 11.75 -13.26 -3.38
C ARG A 132 11.08 -12.10 -2.62
N VAL A 133 11.14 -12.12 -1.29
CA VAL A 133 10.50 -11.06 -0.48
C VAL A 133 11.21 -9.71 -0.65
N MET A 134 12.55 -9.71 -0.66
CA MET A 134 13.31 -8.49 -0.90
C MET A 134 13.11 -7.96 -2.31
N ASP A 135 13.00 -8.82 -3.30
CA ASP A 135 12.78 -8.43 -4.69
C ASP A 135 11.42 -7.73 -4.88
N VAL A 136 10.36 -8.31 -4.33
CA VAL A 136 9.03 -7.69 -4.39
C VAL A 136 8.96 -6.43 -3.52
N ASN A 137 9.30 -6.54 -2.23
CA ASN A 137 9.01 -5.47 -1.26
C ASN A 137 9.96 -4.28 -1.36
N VAL A 138 11.22 -4.51 -1.73
CA VAL A 138 12.27 -3.47 -1.72
C VAL A 138 12.67 -3.08 -3.14
N LEU A 139 13.10 -4.06 -3.95
CA LEU A 139 13.52 -3.76 -5.32
C LEU A 139 12.33 -3.34 -6.19
N GLY A 140 11.12 -3.83 -5.91
CA GLY A 140 9.89 -3.35 -6.56
C GLY A 140 9.71 -1.84 -6.38
N ILE A 141 9.86 -1.32 -5.14
CA ILE A 141 9.80 0.13 -4.87
C ILE A 141 10.91 0.89 -5.62
N MET A 142 12.12 0.35 -5.65
CA MET A 142 13.23 0.96 -6.38
C MET A 142 12.94 1.04 -7.88
N ARG A 143 12.41 -0.03 -8.48
CA ARG A 143 12.08 -0.05 -9.93
C ARG A 143 10.98 0.94 -10.28
N THR A 144 9.86 0.91 -9.54
CA THR A 144 8.73 1.80 -9.79
C THR A 144 9.10 3.27 -9.56
N SER A 145 9.82 3.58 -8.48
CA SER A 145 10.27 4.94 -8.19
C SER A 145 11.24 5.44 -9.26
N ARG A 146 12.24 4.64 -9.65
CA ARG A 146 13.19 4.98 -10.71
C ARG A 146 12.49 5.26 -12.05
N ALA A 147 11.50 4.45 -12.41
CA ALA A 147 10.73 4.65 -13.64
C ALA A 147 9.85 5.90 -13.57
N ALA A 148 9.27 6.22 -12.40
CA ALA A 148 8.36 7.35 -12.20
C ALA A 148 9.08 8.70 -12.02
N LEU A 149 10.31 8.73 -11.50
CA LEU A 149 11.05 9.96 -11.14
C LEU A 149 11.11 11.02 -12.25
N PRO A 150 11.33 10.68 -13.54
CA PRO A 150 11.33 11.70 -14.60
C PRO A 150 9.99 12.45 -14.70
N ALA A 151 8.87 11.75 -14.62
CA ALA A 151 7.54 12.34 -14.66
C ALA A 151 7.20 13.13 -13.39
N LEU A 152 7.59 12.60 -12.21
CA LEU A 152 7.43 13.32 -10.93
C LEU A 152 8.24 14.61 -10.89
N ARG A 153 9.45 14.65 -11.43
CA ARG A 153 10.25 15.87 -11.57
C ARG A 153 9.57 16.90 -12.48
N ALA A 154 9.03 16.45 -13.60
CA ALA A 154 8.27 17.31 -14.51
C ALA A 154 7.02 17.89 -13.83
N ALA A 155 6.29 17.07 -13.06
CA ALA A 155 5.13 17.49 -12.28
C ALA A 155 5.56 18.50 -11.19
N ALA A 156 6.61 18.21 -10.43
CA ALA A 156 7.13 19.09 -9.38
C ALA A 156 7.55 20.44 -9.94
N SER A 157 8.21 20.45 -11.11
CA SER A 157 8.58 21.70 -11.81
C SER A 157 7.36 22.51 -12.25
N LYS A 158 6.31 21.85 -12.74
CA LYS A 158 5.09 22.50 -13.25
C LYS A 158 4.13 22.96 -12.15
N ARG A 159 3.99 22.18 -11.09
CA ARG A 159 2.97 22.36 -10.03
C ARG A 159 3.55 22.79 -8.68
N GLY A 160 4.88 22.87 -8.56
CA GLY A 160 5.58 23.17 -7.32
C GLY A 160 5.80 21.99 -6.39
N GLN A 161 5.18 20.83 -6.66
CA GLN A 161 5.38 19.63 -5.85
C GLN A 161 4.96 18.34 -6.55
N ALA A 162 5.53 17.22 -6.11
CA ALA A 162 5.08 15.85 -6.37
C ALA A 162 5.25 15.00 -5.11
N ALA A 163 4.66 13.79 -5.06
CA ALA A 163 4.71 12.96 -3.86
C ALA A 163 4.96 11.48 -4.19
N ILE A 164 5.78 10.85 -3.35
CA ILE A 164 5.94 9.38 -3.26
C ILE A 164 5.50 8.95 -1.86
N VAL A 165 4.62 7.95 -1.78
CA VAL A 165 4.20 7.34 -0.51
C VAL A 165 4.48 5.84 -0.56
N ASN A 166 5.31 5.35 0.36
CA ASN A 166 5.67 3.94 0.47
C ASN A 166 4.86 3.25 1.57
N THR A 167 4.49 1.99 1.37
CA THR A 167 3.82 1.18 2.40
C THR A 167 4.84 0.30 3.12
N SER A 168 5.31 0.77 4.28
CA SER A 168 6.10 -0.01 5.22
C SER A 168 5.20 -0.88 6.12
N SER A 169 5.47 -0.99 7.40
CA SER A 169 4.69 -1.74 8.39
C SER A 169 5.15 -1.38 9.79
N VAL A 170 4.31 -1.59 10.79
CA VAL A 170 4.71 -1.62 12.20
C VAL A 170 5.86 -2.59 12.45
N ALA A 171 5.98 -3.65 11.64
CA ALA A 171 7.08 -4.62 11.69
C ALA A 171 8.47 -4.03 11.39
N ALA A 172 8.53 -2.81 10.84
CA ALA A 172 9.80 -2.10 10.61
C ALA A 172 10.46 -1.65 11.92
N THR A 173 9.66 -1.39 12.96
CA THR A 173 10.11 -0.76 14.21
C THR A 173 9.71 -1.55 15.47
N ALA A 174 8.72 -2.43 15.38
CA ALA A 174 8.29 -3.30 16.46
C ALA A 174 8.83 -4.72 16.26
N GLY A 175 9.43 -5.31 17.30
CA GLY A 175 9.89 -6.69 17.29
C GLY A 175 8.72 -7.67 17.34
N LEU A 176 8.38 -8.26 16.18
CA LEU A 176 7.31 -9.23 16.06
C LEU A 176 7.87 -10.65 15.95
N PRO A 177 7.39 -11.62 16.75
CA PRO A 177 7.85 -13.00 16.65
C PRO A 177 7.50 -13.57 15.28
N GLN A 178 8.39 -14.43 14.77
CA GLN A 178 8.24 -15.11 13.46
C GLN A 178 8.01 -14.15 12.29
N ARG A 179 8.74 -13.02 12.26
CA ARG A 179 8.63 -12.00 11.20
C ARG A 179 9.99 -11.46 10.75
N VAL A 180 11.10 -12.22 10.97
CA VAL A 180 12.45 -11.71 10.73
C VAL A 180 12.62 -11.17 9.31
N LEU A 181 12.33 -11.98 8.29
CA LEU A 181 12.45 -11.58 6.89
C LEU A 181 11.51 -10.43 6.53
N TYR A 182 10.24 -10.52 6.95
CA TYR A 182 9.27 -9.47 6.70
C TYR A 182 9.68 -8.14 7.35
N SER A 183 10.11 -8.19 8.63
CA SER A 183 10.60 -7.01 9.36
C SER A 183 11.83 -6.40 8.70
N ALA A 184 12.78 -7.22 8.23
CA ALA A 184 13.94 -6.73 7.49
C ALA A 184 13.52 -5.99 6.21
N SER A 185 12.59 -6.56 5.42
CA SER A 185 12.09 -5.90 4.21
C SER A 185 11.37 -4.58 4.51
N LYS A 186 10.54 -4.54 5.57
CA LYS A 186 9.80 -3.34 5.95
C LYS A 186 10.68 -2.28 6.62
N GLY A 187 11.72 -2.70 7.36
CA GLY A 187 12.79 -1.83 7.86
C GLY A 187 13.59 -1.19 6.72
N ALA A 188 13.91 -1.97 5.67
CA ALA A 188 14.53 -1.43 4.47
C ALA A 188 13.67 -0.35 3.80
N ILE A 189 12.34 -0.56 3.69
CA ILE A 189 11.41 0.46 3.14
C ILE A 189 11.40 1.73 4.00
N TYR A 190 11.42 1.59 5.31
CA TYR A 190 11.52 2.73 6.22
C TYR A 190 12.78 3.55 5.95
N SER A 191 13.95 2.90 5.92
CA SER A 191 15.24 3.56 5.70
C SER A 191 15.37 4.16 4.30
N LEU A 192 14.95 3.44 3.24
CA LEU A 192 15.00 3.99 1.88
C LEU A 192 14.09 5.20 1.70
N THR A 193 12.95 5.25 2.43
CA THR A 193 12.06 6.42 2.40
C THR A 193 12.78 7.67 2.88
N LEU A 194 13.53 7.58 3.98
CA LEU A 194 14.31 8.71 4.53
C LEU A 194 15.40 9.16 3.55
N ALA A 195 16.12 8.20 2.97
CA ALA A 195 17.19 8.50 1.99
C ALA A 195 16.61 9.16 0.73
N MET A 196 15.54 8.60 0.16
CA MET A 196 14.87 9.20 -1.00
C MET A 196 14.29 10.58 -0.68
N ALA A 197 13.78 10.82 0.51
CA ALA A 197 13.33 12.14 0.92
C ALA A 197 14.47 13.15 0.93
N ALA A 198 15.63 12.77 1.46
CA ALA A 198 16.84 13.62 1.46
C ALA A 198 17.34 13.92 0.05
N ASP A 199 17.33 12.93 -0.85
CA ASP A 199 17.78 13.08 -2.23
C ASP A 199 16.87 14.03 -3.04
N HIS A 200 15.55 13.99 -2.82
CA HIS A 200 14.57 14.62 -3.70
C HIS A 200 13.87 15.87 -3.10
N VAL A 201 14.13 16.22 -1.85
CA VAL A 201 13.48 17.39 -1.21
C VAL A 201 13.74 18.70 -1.97
N ARG A 202 14.95 18.89 -2.54
CA ARG A 202 15.28 20.09 -3.34
C ARG A 202 14.69 20.06 -4.74
N GLU A 203 14.18 18.91 -5.18
CA GLU A 203 13.43 18.74 -6.43
C GLU A 203 11.92 18.94 -6.21
N ASN A 204 11.50 19.37 -5.01
CA ASN A 204 10.11 19.49 -4.59
C ASN A 204 9.32 18.16 -4.70
N ILE A 205 9.99 17.02 -4.53
CA ILE A 205 9.36 15.71 -4.43
C ILE A 205 9.40 15.26 -2.98
N ARG A 206 8.24 15.15 -2.36
CA ARG A 206 8.09 14.65 -0.99
C ARG A 206 8.07 13.12 -1.00
N VAL A 207 8.79 12.50 -0.08
CA VAL A 207 8.81 11.05 0.07
C VAL A 207 8.51 10.70 1.52
N ASN A 208 7.46 9.92 1.73
CA ASN A 208 7.00 9.50 3.05
C ASN A 208 6.62 8.02 3.04
N CYS A 209 6.42 7.44 4.21
CA CYS A 209 5.79 6.13 4.28
C CYS A 209 4.70 6.06 5.35
N VAL A 210 3.80 5.10 5.19
CA VAL A 210 2.89 4.67 6.26
C VAL A 210 3.44 3.40 6.91
N THR A 211 3.18 3.23 8.22
CA THR A 211 3.51 2.02 8.97
C THR A 211 2.22 1.41 9.56
N PRO A 212 1.45 0.68 8.74
CA PRO A 212 0.23 0.03 9.20
C PRO A 212 0.51 -1.02 10.27
N GLY A 213 -0.41 -1.17 11.22
CA GLY A 213 -0.55 -2.34 12.05
C GLY A 213 -1.08 -3.55 11.27
N THR A 214 -1.74 -4.50 11.95
CA THR A 214 -2.44 -5.57 11.26
C THR A 214 -3.71 -5.00 10.63
N ALA A 215 -3.70 -4.87 9.30
CA ALA A 215 -4.84 -4.35 8.54
C ALA A 215 -5.78 -5.47 8.09
N ASP A 216 -7.09 -5.26 8.24
CA ASP A 216 -8.12 -6.20 7.76
C ASP A 216 -8.17 -6.14 6.23
N THR A 217 -7.50 -7.10 5.61
CA THR A 217 -7.30 -7.17 4.15
C THR A 217 -7.47 -8.60 3.67
N PRO A 218 -7.68 -8.84 2.37
CA PRO A 218 -7.73 -10.19 1.82
C PRO A 218 -6.49 -11.03 2.15
N TRP A 219 -5.32 -10.41 2.33
CA TRP A 219 -4.12 -11.13 2.76
C TRP A 219 -4.24 -11.64 4.20
N VAL A 220 -4.72 -10.82 5.14
CA VAL A 220 -4.95 -11.24 6.53
C VAL A 220 -6.05 -12.29 6.60
N ALA A 221 -7.12 -12.16 5.79
CA ALA A 221 -8.16 -13.18 5.70
C ALA A 221 -7.59 -14.55 5.30
N ARG A 222 -6.71 -14.61 4.30
CA ARG A 222 -6.02 -15.87 3.93
C ARG A 222 -5.10 -16.41 5.04
N LEU A 223 -4.40 -15.51 5.75
CA LEU A 223 -3.58 -15.91 6.90
C LEU A 223 -4.43 -16.57 8.00
N LEU A 224 -5.58 -15.98 8.29
CA LEU A 224 -6.51 -16.52 9.28
C LEU A 224 -7.10 -17.87 8.84
N GLN A 225 -7.50 -18.00 7.57
CA GLN A 225 -8.01 -19.26 7.03
C GLN A 225 -6.99 -20.41 7.08
N ALA A 226 -5.70 -20.09 7.02
CA ALA A 226 -4.62 -21.09 7.11
C ALA A 226 -4.24 -21.44 8.57
N ALA A 227 -4.76 -20.71 9.56
CA ALA A 227 -4.48 -20.98 10.97
C ALA A 227 -5.25 -22.20 11.47
N PRO A 228 -4.69 -22.98 12.41
CA PRO A 228 -5.39 -24.12 13.03
C PRO A 228 -6.71 -23.71 13.73
N ASP A 229 -6.76 -22.52 14.31
CA ASP A 229 -7.94 -21.89 14.89
C ASP A 229 -8.03 -20.43 14.40
N PRO A 230 -8.83 -20.17 13.35
CA PRO A 230 -8.96 -18.83 12.75
C PRO A 230 -9.49 -17.77 13.72
N ASP A 231 -10.41 -18.15 14.62
CA ASP A 231 -11.03 -17.21 15.56
C ASP A 231 -10.05 -16.83 16.67
N ALA A 232 -9.36 -17.81 17.24
CA ALA A 232 -8.30 -17.54 18.24
C ALA A 232 -7.17 -16.68 17.64
N GLU A 233 -6.75 -16.94 16.41
CA GLU A 233 -5.72 -16.13 15.73
C GLU A 233 -6.23 -14.71 15.46
N ARG A 234 -7.50 -14.53 15.06
CA ARG A 234 -8.12 -13.21 14.87
C ARG A 234 -8.12 -12.40 16.16
N GLU A 235 -8.50 -13.00 17.27
CA GLU A 235 -8.49 -12.34 18.58
C GLU A 235 -7.05 -12.01 19.02
N ALA A 236 -6.09 -12.90 18.79
CA ALA A 236 -4.69 -12.63 19.06
C ALA A 236 -4.15 -11.46 18.23
N LEU A 237 -4.55 -11.34 16.96
CA LEU A 237 -4.17 -10.21 16.10
C LEU A 237 -4.80 -8.89 16.58
N LYS A 238 -6.05 -8.91 17.03
CA LYS A 238 -6.71 -7.73 17.62
C LYS A 238 -6.03 -7.30 18.91
N ALA A 239 -5.72 -8.27 19.80
CA ALA A 239 -5.10 -8.01 21.10
C ALA A 239 -3.70 -7.38 20.99
N ARG A 240 -2.99 -7.57 19.86
CA ARG A 240 -1.70 -6.90 19.61
C ARG A 240 -1.83 -5.39 19.42
N GLN A 241 -3.01 -4.91 19.04
CA GLN A 241 -3.26 -3.49 18.80
C GLN A 241 -3.98 -2.90 20.02
N PRO A 242 -3.38 -1.90 20.72
CA PRO A 242 -4.00 -1.26 21.88
C PRO A 242 -5.43 -0.79 21.67
N MET A 243 -5.78 -0.44 20.42
CA MET A 243 -7.15 -0.05 20.05
C MET A 243 -8.15 -1.21 20.11
N GLY A 244 -7.70 -2.49 20.24
CA GLY A 244 -8.56 -3.68 20.38
C GLY A 244 -9.23 -4.16 19.10
N ARG A 245 -8.82 -3.65 17.93
CA ARG A 245 -9.32 -4.07 16.62
C ARG A 245 -8.25 -4.01 15.55
N LEU A 246 -8.50 -4.66 14.43
CA LEU A 246 -7.66 -4.51 13.24
C LEU A 246 -7.83 -3.09 12.65
N VAL A 247 -6.79 -2.60 12.00
CA VAL A 247 -6.85 -1.39 11.19
C VAL A 247 -7.59 -1.69 9.90
N SER A 248 -8.41 -0.79 9.39
CA SER A 248 -9.04 -1.00 8.08
C SER A 248 -8.14 -0.57 6.92
N ALA A 249 -8.41 -1.10 5.73
CA ALA A 249 -7.72 -0.67 4.52
C ALA A 249 -7.97 0.81 4.22
N GLU A 250 -9.19 1.29 4.53
CA GLU A 250 -9.63 2.67 4.35
C GLU A 250 -8.91 3.64 5.30
N GLU A 251 -8.63 3.24 6.55
CA GLU A 251 -7.85 4.04 7.49
C GLU A 251 -6.42 4.24 6.99
N VAL A 252 -5.81 3.18 6.44
CA VAL A 252 -4.48 3.28 5.83
C VAL A 252 -4.52 4.13 4.56
N ALA A 253 -5.53 3.94 3.71
CA ALA A 253 -5.73 4.73 2.50
C ALA A 253 -5.88 6.23 2.81
N ALA A 254 -6.61 6.59 3.87
CA ALA A 254 -6.76 7.97 4.31
C ALA A 254 -5.41 8.60 4.72
N ALA A 255 -4.56 7.84 5.42
CA ALA A 255 -3.22 8.28 5.77
C ALA A 255 -2.30 8.43 4.54
N ILE A 256 -2.38 7.51 3.58
CA ILE A 256 -1.66 7.60 2.31
C ILE A 256 -2.13 8.85 1.54
N ALA A 257 -3.44 9.07 1.44
CA ALA A 257 -4.00 10.24 0.77
C ALA A 257 -3.53 11.54 1.44
N TYR A 258 -3.51 11.63 2.77
CA TYR A 258 -2.96 12.78 3.49
C TYR A 258 -1.49 13.03 3.10
N LEU A 259 -0.64 12.00 3.10
CA LEU A 259 0.79 12.14 2.75
C LEU A 259 0.99 12.50 1.26
N ALA A 260 0.09 12.08 0.38
CA ALA A 260 0.08 12.43 -1.04
C ALA A 260 -0.49 13.83 -1.32
N SER A 261 -1.29 14.37 -0.39
CA SER A 261 -2.03 15.60 -0.53
C SER A 261 -1.14 16.83 -0.80
N PRO A 262 -1.57 17.74 -1.69
CA PRO A 262 -0.95 19.06 -1.81
C PRO A 262 -0.90 19.85 -0.49
N TYR A 263 -1.82 19.62 0.42
CA TYR A 263 -1.84 20.28 1.74
C TYR A 263 -0.77 19.76 2.71
N ALA A 264 -0.14 18.63 2.43
CA ALA A 264 0.97 18.09 3.21
C ALA A 264 2.35 18.62 2.74
N GLY A 265 2.43 19.83 2.20
CA GLY A 265 3.61 20.39 1.52
C GLY A 265 4.89 20.42 2.36
N SER A 266 4.79 20.48 3.69
CA SER A 266 5.95 20.46 4.60
C SER A 266 6.21 19.08 5.20
N VAL A 267 5.49 18.02 4.78
CA VAL A 267 5.63 16.66 5.31
C VAL A 267 6.45 15.82 4.34
N THR A 268 7.71 15.58 4.68
CA THR A 268 8.64 14.71 3.92
C THR A 268 9.59 13.99 4.89
N GLY A 269 10.02 12.80 4.53
CA GLY A 269 10.90 11.97 5.37
C GLY A 269 10.20 11.45 6.63
N THR A 270 8.87 11.34 6.65
CA THR A 270 8.13 10.83 7.82
C THR A 270 7.62 9.41 7.61
N ALA A 271 7.48 8.70 8.72
CA ALA A 271 6.75 7.44 8.78
C ALA A 271 5.50 7.64 9.65
N LEU A 272 4.34 7.63 9.02
CA LEU A 272 3.07 7.84 9.70
C LEU A 272 2.50 6.50 10.17
N ALA A 273 2.43 6.34 11.50
CA ALA A 273 1.86 5.14 12.10
C ALA A 273 0.33 5.11 11.95
N VAL A 274 -0.19 3.99 11.42
CA VAL A 274 -1.61 3.66 11.33
C VAL A 274 -1.79 2.27 11.90
N ASP A 275 -1.53 2.12 13.20
CA ASP A 275 -1.30 0.82 13.85
C ASP A 275 -2.10 0.61 15.14
N GLY A 276 -3.09 1.47 15.40
CA GLY A 276 -3.91 1.39 16.61
C GLY A 276 -3.12 1.53 17.91
N GLY A 277 -1.92 2.18 17.84
CA GLY A 277 -1.04 2.39 18.98
C GLY A 277 -0.03 1.27 19.23
N MET A 278 0.07 0.28 18.34
CA MET A 278 0.89 -0.92 18.52
C MET A 278 2.38 -0.62 18.70
N SER A 279 2.94 0.34 17.96
CA SER A 279 4.35 0.70 18.06
C SER A 279 4.67 1.57 19.29
N GLY A 280 3.80 2.50 19.63
CA GLY A 280 4.11 3.59 20.57
C GLY A 280 3.48 3.46 21.96
N LEU A 281 2.33 2.78 22.10
CA LEU A 281 1.60 2.76 23.37
C LEU A 281 1.98 1.57 24.26
N ARG A 282 1.98 1.82 25.57
CA ARG A 282 2.11 0.80 26.62
C ARG A 282 0.96 0.99 27.59
N LEU A 283 -0.06 0.13 27.47
CA LEU A 283 -1.25 0.24 28.33
C LEU A 283 -1.02 -0.45 29.67
N ARG A 284 -1.65 0.09 30.71
CA ARG A 284 -1.82 -0.63 31.98
C ARG A 284 -2.90 -1.69 31.82
N PRO A 285 -2.82 -2.81 32.56
CA PRO A 285 -3.94 -3.75 32.62
C PRO A 285 -5.23 -3.00 33.01
N PRO A 286 -6.40 -3.41 32.48
CA PRO A 286 -7.65 -2.84 32.91
C PRO A 286 -7.82 -3.04 34.44
N PRO A 287 -8.46 -2.11 35.15
CA PRO A 287 -8.76 -2.31 36.58
C PRO A 287 -9.62 -3.57 36.73
N SER A 288 -9.28 -4.41 37.71
CA SER A 288 -10.00 -5.62 38.10
C SER A 288 -11.40 -5.31 38.59
#